data_2f55205c6c2d0064112d66087a900915
#
_entry.id   2f55205c6c2d0064112d66087a900915
#
_cell.length_a   1.000
_cell.length_b   1.000
_cell.length_c   1.000
_cell.angle_alpha   90.00
_cell.angle_beta   90.00
_cell.angle_gamma   90.00
#
_symmetry.space_group_name_H-M   'P 1'
#
loop_
_entity.id
_entity.type
_entity.pdbx_description
1 polymer ?
#
loop_
_entity_poly.entity_id
_entity_poly.type
_entity_poly.pdbx_seq_one_letter_code
_entity_poly.pdbx_strand_id
1 'polypeptide(L)'
;MKKITFSILATLLIVSCSQSSQEQTPEQSVVEYVWHSAGADFNAQNLAKLIDEWNQIITDSGMAMNGANILTPTVSSENYDFIWVMQWPSMSARDAGWDYWMKNASEQWSQSIEGIMSFDTDNAFAFNVIDFTPPKVETNSESFSNRFHFCSFNEGYDSSSLDTFKIDVDSTLWSDTYWHVTLEPTFNPDPRPDFVWLDLWANNSDKDESLGKFMQSEYANRYIEMFTCNTADFNGTVIR
;
A
#
# COMPACT_ATOMS: atom_id res chain seq x y z
N MET A 1 83.53 -5.05 -32.49
CA MET A 1 82.77 -5.73 -31.43
C MET A 1 81.54 -4.85 -31.11
N LYS A 2 80.37 -5.17 -31.72
CA LYS A 2 79.09 -4.42 -31.55
C LYS A 2 78.24 -5.19 -30.56
N LYS A 3 77.93 -4.60 -29.39
CA LYS A 3 77.00 -5.12 -28.41
C LYS A 3 75.57 -4.79 -28.87
N ILE A 4 74.74 -5.81 -29.09
CA ILE A 4 73.33 -5.69 -29.38
C ILE A 4 72.59 -5.82 -28.07
N THR A 5 71.92 -4.75 -27.63
CA THR A 5 71.06 -4.73 -26.44
C THR A 5 69.64 -5.10 -26.89
N PHE A 6 69.12 -6.20 -26.33
CA PHE A 6 67.74 -6.65 -26.59
C PHE A 6 66.82 -6.00 -25.54
N SER A 7 65.94 -5.13 -26.01
CA SER A 7 64.91 -4.52 -25.18
C SER A 7 63.66 -5.40 -25.23
N ILE A 8 63.31 -6.02 -24.11
CA ILE A 8 62.07 -6.78 -23.93
C ILE A 8 60.99 -5.79 -23.53
N LEU A 9 60.03 -5.56 -24.45
CA LEU A 9 58.83 -4.78 -24.23
C LEU A 9 57.76 -5.69 -23.57
N ALA A 10 57.58 -5.54 -22.26
CA ALA A 10 56.52 -6.26 -21.55
C ALA A 10 55.17 -5.51 -21.73
N THR A 11 54.31 -6.10 -22.51
CA THR A 11 52.92 -5.59 -22.72
C THR A 11 52.05 -6.05 -21.59
N LEU A 12 51.73 -5.15 -20.63
CA LEU A 12 50.71 -5.39 -19.60
C LEU A 12 49.32 -5.35 -20.26
N LEU A 13 48.67 -6.50 -20.36
CA LEU A 13 47.27 -6.61 -20.67
C LEU A 13 46.47 -6.28 -19.40
N ILE A 14 45.95 -5.05 -19.31
CA ILE A 14 44.96 -4.68 -18.31
C ILE A 14 43.61 -5.30 -18.73
N VAL A 15 43.28 -6.42 -18.11
CA VAL A 15 41.90 -6.98 -18.18
C VAL A 15 41.02 -6.09 -17.34
N SER A 16 40.34 -5.13 -17.97
CA SER A 16 39.31 -4.35 -17.36
C SER A 16 38.07 -5.27 -17.19
N CYS A 17 37.87 -5.78 -15.98
CA CYS A 17 36.58 -6.34 -15.59
C CYS A 17 35.56 -5.21 -15.52
N SER A 18 34.79 -5.00 -16.58
CA SER A 18 33.58 -4.22 -16.53
C SER A 18 32.61 -4.98 -15.64
N GLN A 19 32.51 -4.59 -14.35
CA GLN A 19 31.37 -4.91 -13.54
C GLN A 19 30.19 -4.16 -14.20
N SER A 20 29.36 -4.89 -14.92
CA SER A 20 28.02 -4.43 -15.24
C SER A 20 27.28 -4.28 -13.90
N SER A 21 27.20 -3.06 -13.40
CA SER A 21 26.19 -2.71 -12.41
C SER A 21 24.86 -3.04 -13.07
N GLN A 22 24.24 -4.16 -12.68
CA GLN A 22 22.83 -4.37 -12.92
C GLN A 22 22.15 -3.19 -12.23
N GLU A 23 21.56 -2.30 -12.99
CA GLU A 23 20.58 -1.34 -12.51
C GLU A 23 19.47 -2.19 -11.88
N GLN A 24 19.48 -2.31 -10.53
CA GLN A 24 18.38 -2.90 -9.81
C GLN A 24 17.17 -1.99 -10.09
N THR A 25 16.20 -2.51 -10.82
CA THR A 25 14.88 -1.88 -10.89
C THR A 25 14.44 -1.63 -9.44
N PRO A 26 14.02 -0.41 -9.09
CA PRO A 26 13.54 -0.13 -7.72
C PRO A 26 12.47 -1.15 -7.36
N GLU A 27 12.60 -1.80 -6.20
CA GLU A 27 11.54 -2.68 -5.71
C GLU A 27 10.25 -1.88 -5.55
N GLN A 28 9.13 -2.50 -5.89
CA GLN A 28 7.82 -1.87 -5.84
C GLN A 28 7.36 -1.77 -4.39
N SER A 29 6.79 -0.61 -4.01
CA SER A 29 6.20 -0.42 -2.69
C SER A 29 5.01 -1.36 -2.50
N VAL A 30 4.82 -1.81 -1.25
CA VAL A 30 3.79 -2.76 -0.86
C VAL A 30 2.93 -2.14 0.24
N VAL A 31 1.62 -2.33 0.15
CA VAL A 31 0.69 -2.05 1.24
C VAL A 31 0.06 -3.36 1.70
N GLU A 32 0.02 -3.56 3.01
CA GLU A 32 -0.49 -4.77 3.63
C GLU A 32 -1.66 -4.44 4.55
N TYR A 33 -2.72 -5.22 4.45
CA TYR A 33 -3.97 -5.08 5.20
C TYR A 33 -4.14 -6.31 6.09
N VAL A 34 -4.06 -6.14 7.40
CA VAL A 34 -4.23 -7.21 8.38
C VAL A 34 -5.58 -7.03 9.09
N TRP A 35 -6.44 -8.01 8.96
CA TRP A 35 -7.76 -7.98 9.57
C TRP A 35 -7.69 -8.24 11.06
N HIS A 36 -8.45 -7.46 11.82
CA HIS A 36 -8.51 -7.55 13.28
C HIS A 36 -9.94 -7.63 13.77
N SER A 37 -10.14 -8.40 14.84
CA SER A 37 -11.39 -8.45 15.58
C SER A 37 -11.23 -7.77 16.94
N ALA A 38 -12.23 -7.01 17.36
CA ALA A 38 -12.30 -6.36 18.66
C ALA A 38 -12.63 -7.39 19.76
N GLY A 39 -11.88 -7.35 20.85
CA GLY A 39 -12.14 -8.14 22.05
C GLY A 39 -13.08 -7.43 23.04
N ALA A 40 -13.37 -8.08 24.15
CA ALA A 40 -14.28 -7.55 25.17
C ALA A 40 -13.78 -6.23 25.81
N ASP A 41 -12.46 -6.04 25.89
CA ASP A 41 -11.80 -4.87 26.47
C ASP A 41 -11.43 -3.82 25.40
N PHE A 42 -11.88 -3.99 24.15
CA PHE A 42 -11.60 -3.05 23.07
C PHE A 42 -12.27 -1.69 23.34
N ASN A 43 -11.46 -0.67 23.40
CA ASN A 43 -11.89 0.73 23.50
C ASN A 43 -10.76 1.66 23.01
N ALA A 44 -11.08 2.93 22.78
CA ALA A 44 -10.13 3.92 22.25
C ALA A 44 -8.86 4.07 23.12
N GLN A 45 -8.98 3.98 24.44
CA GLN A 45 -7.85 4.13 25.36
C GLN A 45 -6.89 2.93 25.28
N ASN A 46 -7.44 1.71 25.24
CA ASN A 46 -6.63 0.50 25.13
C ASN A 46 -5.99 0.40 23.74
N LEU A 47 -6.73 0.74 22.68
CA LEU A 47 -6.18 0.79 21.34
C LEU A 47 -5.02 1.81 21.23
N ALA A 48 -5.17 3.01 21.81
CA ALA A 48 -4.10 4.02 21.80
C ALA A 48 -2.80 3.49 22.47
N LYS A 49 -2.93 2.79 23.61
CA LYS A 49 -1.77 2.16 24.27
C LYS A 49 -1.09 1.10 23.40
N LEU A 50 -1.89 0.28 22.71
CA LEU A 50 -1.37 -0.73 21.80
C LEU A 50 -0.66 -0.09 20.58
N ILE A 51 -1.19 1.01 20.05
CA ILE A 51 -0.54 1.78 18.98
C ILE A 51 0.81 2.32 19.46
N ASP A 52 0.89 2.88 20.66
CA ASP A 52 2.14 3.39 21.25
C ASP A 52 3.17 2.26 21.41
N GLU A 53 2.76 1.12 21.99
CA GLU A 53 3.63 -0.05 22.15
C GLU A 53 4.10 -0.60 20.81
N TRP A 54 3.21 -0.76 19.84
CA TRP A 54 3.54 -1.22 18.50
C TRP A 54 4.54 -0.28 17.82
N ASN A 55 4.32 1.04 17.90
CA ASN A 55 5.23 2.04 17.35
C ASN A 55 6.61 1.98 17.99
N GLN A 56 6.69 1.70 19.30
CA GLN A 56 7.97 1.53 19.97
C GLN A 56 8.70 0.29 19.45
N ILE A 57 8.01 -0.84 19.31
CA ILE A 57 8.59 -2.08 18.74
C ILE A 57 9.14 -1.83 17.32
N ILE A 58 8.35 -1.17 16.45
CA ILE A 58 8.79 -0.86 15.08
C ILE A 58 10.03 0.06 15.08
N THR A 59 10.05 1.06 15.96
CA THR A 59 11.18 2.00 16.07
C THR A 59 12.44 1.30 16.57
N ASP A 60 12.33 0.50 17.63
CA ASP A 60 13.46 -0.20 18.25
C ASP A 60 14.03 -1.29 17.33
N SER A 61 13.18 -1.90 16.51
CA SER A 61 13.60 -2.92 15.55
C SER A 61 14.37 -2.36 14.36
N GLY A 62 14.19 -1.09 14.03
CA GLY A 62 14.69 -0.49 12.80
C GLY A 62 14.06 -1.03 11.53
N MET A 63 12.85 -1.63 11.61
CA MET A 63 12.10 -2.09 10.44
C MET A 63 11.90 -0.96 9.44
N ALA A 64 12.15 -1.24 8.18
CA ALA A 64 11.90 -0.31 7.09
C ALA A 64 10.40 -0.27 6.79
N MET A 65 9.69 0.65 7.43
CA MET A 65 8.25 0.87 7.23
C MET A 65 8.00 2.34 6.89
N ASN A 66 7.23 2.60 5.83
CA ASN A 66 6.95 3.96 5.36
C ASN A 66 5.83 4.63 6.16
N GLY A 67 4.89 3.85 6.70
CA GLY A 67 3.77 4.35 7.48
C GLY A 67 2.81 3.26 7.89
N ALA A 68 1.84 3.59 8.73
CA ALA A 68 0.76 2.70 9.11
C ALA A 68 -0.53 3.46 9.43
N ASN A 69 -1.66 2.78 9.20
CA ASN A 69 -3.00 3.32 9.42
C ASN A 69 -3.90 2.26 10.04
N ILE A 70 -4.98 2.69 10.68
CA ILE A 70 -6.12 1.85 11.00
C ILE A 70 -7.29 2.26 10.13
N LEU A 71 -7.96 1.30 9.49
CA LEU A 71 -9.19 1.50 8.73
C LEU A 71 -10.36 0.91 9.50
N THR A 72 -11.36 1.73 9.79
CA THR A 72 -12.63 1.32 10.37
C THR A 72 -13.69 1.30 9.27
N PRO A 73 -14.37 0.17 9.01
CA PRO A 73 -15.39 0.09 7.97
C PRO A 73 -16.58 0.99 8.30
N THR A 74 -17.17 1.65 7.29
CA THR A 74 -18.38 2.46 7.47
C THR A 74 -19.64 1.60 7.57
N VAL A 75 -19.55 0.36 7.09
CA VAL A 75 -20.58 -0.69 7.24
C VAL A 75 -19.90 -1.88 7.89
N SER A 76 -20.49 -2.39 8.98
CA SER A 76 -19.92 -3.53 9.72
C SER A 76 -19.66 -4.75 8.83
N SER A 77 -18.54 -5.41 9.05
CA SER A 77 -18.17 -6.67 8.40
C SER A 77 -18.36 -7.84 9.39
N GLU A 78 -18.66 -9.03 8.89
CA GLU A 78 -18.65 -10.26 9.68
C GLU A 78 -17.23 -10.84 9.82
N ASN A 79 -16.27 -10.36 9.02
CA ASN A 79 -14.92 -10.90 8.95
C ASN A 79 -13.90 -10.12 9.79
N TYR A 80 -14.16 -8.84 10.07
CA TYR A 80 -13.27 -7.96 10.84
C TYR A 80 -14.02 -6.76 11.40
N ASP A 81 -13.53 -6.21 12.49
CA ASP A 81 -14.01 -4.95 13.08
C ASP A 81 -13.19 -3.75 12.59
N PHE A 82 -11.90 -3.96 12.32
CA PHE A 82 -11.00 -2.96 11.74
C PHE A 82 -9.82 -3.63 11.00
N ILE A 83 -9.10 -2.85 10.23
CA ILE A 83 -7.95 -3.31 9.45
C ILE A 83 -6.72 -2.51 9.87
N TRP A 84 -5.63 -3.20 10.21
CA TRP A 84 -4.33 -2.58 10.43
C TRP A 84 -3.58 -2.56 9.10
N VAL A 85 -3.20 -1.37 8.65
CA VAL A 85 -2.53 -1.18 7.35
C VAL A 85 -1.07 -0.84 7.59
N MET A 86 -0.19 -1.54 6.92
CA MET A 86 1.25 -1.30 6.95
C MET A 86 1.77 -0.99 5.54
N GLN A 87 2.56 0.07 5.43
CA GLN A 87 3.16 0.51 4.17
C GLN A 87 4.65 0.18 4.17
N TRP A 88 5.07 -0.64 3.24
CA TRP A 88 6.43 -1.14 3.13
C TRP A 88 7.11 -0.59 1.87
N PRO A 89 8.43 -0.27 1.91
CA PRO A 89 9.15 0.17 0.72
C PRO A 89 9.27 -0.93 -0.35
N SER A 90 9.15 -2.22 0.06
CA SER A 90 9.22 -3.36 -0.83
C SER A 90 8.68 -4.64 -0.18
N MET A 91 8.47 -5.69 -0.97
CA MET A 91 8.12 -7.01 -0.46
C MET A 91 9.24 -7.59 0.40
N SER A 92 10.49 -7.40 0.02
CA SER A 92 11.63 -7.87 0.81
C SER A 92 11.72 -7.20 2.19
N ALA A 93 11.38 -5.90 2.28
CA ALA A 93 11.30 -5.18 3.55
C ALA A 93 10.15 -5.70 4.43
N ARG A 94 9.00 -5.98 3.82
CA ARG A 94 7.86 -6.60 4.51
C ARG A 94 8.24 -7.97 5.10
N ASP A 95 8.81 -8.84 4.30
CA ASP A 95 9.19 -10.20 4.73
C ASP A 95 10.24 -10.16 5.84
N ALA A 96 11.22 -9.26 5.75
CA ALA A 96 12.19 -9.04 6.81
C ALA A 96 11.53 -8.50 8.10
N GLY A 97 10.53 -7.62 7.96
CA GLY A 97 9.74 -7.10 9.09
C GLY A 97 8.97 -8.21 9.81
N TRP A 98 8.25 -9.06 9.08
CA TRP A 98 7.55 -10.21 9.65
C TRP A 98 8.50 -11.24 10.28
N ASP A 99 9.64 -11.51 9.64
CA ASP A 99 10.67 -12.38 10.18
C ASP A 99 11.21 -11.89 11.53
N TYR A 100 11.46 -10.58 11.64
CA TYR A 100 11.87 -9.96 12.91
C TYR A 100 10.74 -10.06 13.95
N TRP A 101 9.52 -9.69 13.56
CA TRP A 101 8.34 -9.71 14.43
C TRP A 101 8.11 -11.07 15.05
N MET A 102 8.08 -12.12 14.24
CA MET A 102 7.84 -13.49 14.70
C MET A 102 8.94 -14.00 15.65
N LYS A 103 10.19 -13.55 15.49
CA LYS A 103 11.33 -13.97 16.32
C LYS A 103 11.46 -13.21 17.62
N ASN A 104 11.04 -11.93 17.66
CA ASN A 104 11.43 -11.02 18.74
C ASN A 104 10.26 -10.32 19.43
N ALA A 105 9.10 -10.15 18.79
CA ALA A 105 8.02 -9.33 19.29
C ALA A 105 6.67 -10.07 19.48
N SER A 106 6.44 -11.12 18.69
CA SER A 106 5.12 -11.78 18.61
C SER A 106 4.60 -12.31 19.94
N GLU A 107 5.46 -12.85 20.79
CA GLU A 107 5.07 -13.39 22.12
C GLU A 107 4.61 -12.27 23.07
N GLN A 108 5.41 -11.19 23.20
CA GLN A 108 5.04 -10.02 23.99
C GLN A 108 3.77 -9.38 23.45
N TRP A 109 3.69 -9.17 22.12
CA TRP A 109 2.52 -8.57 21.49
C TRP A 109 1.25 -9.37 21.74
N SER A 110 1.32 -10.70 21.64
CA SER A 110 0.16 -11.57 21.93
C SER A 110 -0.37 -11.40 23.35
N GLN A 111 0.53 -11.15 24.32
CA GLN A 111 0.12 -10.86 25.72
C GLN A 111 -0.49 -9.47 25.84
N SER A 112 0.06 -8.46 25.15
CA SER A 112 -0.44 -7.08 25.20
C SER A 112 -1.85 -6.93 24.61
N ILE A 113 -2.17 -7.69 23.55
CA ILE A 113 -3.47 -7.62 22.87
C ILE A 113 -4.54 -8.50 23.52
N GLU A 114 -4.19 -9.36 24.48
CA GLU A 114 -5.13 -10.31 25.10
C GLU A 114 -6.36 -9.58 25.67
N GLY A 115 -7.56 -10.04 25.28
CA GLY A 115 -8.85 -9.44 25.64
C GLY A 115 -9.19 -8.13 24.90
N ILE A 116 -8.22 -7.44 24.29
CA ILE A 116 -8.42 -6.17 23.58
C ILE A 116 -8.72 -6.40 22.10
N MET A 117 -7.90 -7.16 21.41
CA MET A 117 -8.09 -7.48 19.99
C MET A 117 -7.43 -8.80 19.62
N SER A 118 -7.74 -9.30 18.44
CA SER A 118 -7.09 -10.48 17.87
C SER A 118 -6.89 -10.31 16.36
N PHE A 119 -5.93 -11.02 15.80
CA PHE A 119 -5.73 -11.15 14.37
C PHE A 119 -5.19 -12.55 14.02
N ASP A 120 -5.36 -12.92 12.76
CA ASP A 120 -4.79 -14.14 12.20
C ASP A 120 -3.88 -13.73 11.03
N THR A 121 -2.67 -14.25 11.01
CA THR A 121 -1.70 -13.99 9.94
C THR A 121 -2.16 -14.50 8.57
N ASP A 122 -3.08 -15.47 8.53
CA ASP A 122 -3.71 -15.95 7.29
C ASP A 122 -4.68 -14.90 6.69
N ASN A 123 -5.07 -13.89 7.48
CA ASN A 123 -5.87 -12.74 7.07
C ASN A 123 -5.02 -11.47 6.87
N ALA A 124 -3.79 -11.63 6.42
CA ALA A 124 -2.88 -10.56 6.02
C ALA A 124 -2.73 -10.53 4.49
N PHE A 125 -3.21 -9.46 3.86
CA PHE A 125 -3.33 -9.33 2.41
C PHE A 125 -2.41 -8.23 1.90
N ALA A 126 -1.35 -8.61 1.17
CA ALA A 126 -0.39 -7.68 0.62
C ALA A 126 -0.72 -7.34 -0.84
N PHE A 127 -0.51 -6.08 -1.21
CA PHE A 127 -0.72 -5.55 -2.56
C PHE A 127 0.50 -4.76 -3.00
N ASN A 128 0.90 -4.93 -4.26
CA ASN A 128 1.84 -4.04 -4.92
C ASN A 128 1.17 -2.70 -5.23
N VAL A 129 1.86 -1.60 -4.96
CA VAL A 129 1.43 -0.27 -5.40
C VAL A 129 1.86 -0.08 -6.84
N ILE A 130 0.89 -0.09 -7.78
CA ILE A 130 1.16 0.03 -9.22
C ILE A 130 1.34 1.49 -9.62
N ASP A 131 0.48 2.35 -9.07
CA ASP A 131 0.45 3.77 -9.38
C ASP A 131 -0.06 4.58 -8.18
N PHE A 132 0.44 5.81 -8.05
CA PHE A 132 0.06 6.73 -6.98
C PHE A 132 -0.01 8.16 -7.52
N THR A 133 -1.18 8.76 -7.44
CA THR A 133 -1.37 10.18 -7.74
C THR A 133 -1.57 10.95 -6.44
N PRO A 134 -0.64 11.83 -6.04
CA PRO A 134 -0.72 12.56 -4.78
C PRO A 134 -1.81 13.64 -4.81
N PRO A 135 -2.29 14.09 -3.64
CA PRO A 135 -3.22 15.20 -3.57
C PRO A 135 -2.54 16.51 -4.03
N LYS A 136 -3.35 17.47 -4.53
CA LYS A 136 -2.87 18.79 -4.90
C LYS A 136 -2.42 19.60 -3.69
N VAL A 137 -3.07 19.38 -2.55
CA VAL A 137 -2.75 19.99 -1.26
C VAL A 137 -2.55 18.89 -0.24
N GLU A 138 -1.33 18.78 0.26
CA GLU A 138 -1.02 17.90 1.38
C GLU A 138 -1.75 18.35 2.64
N THR A 139 -2.28 17.40 3.39
CA THR A 139 -2.91 17.67 4.69
C THR A 139 -2.12 16.99 5.79
N ASN A 140 -1.98 17.66 6.93
CA ASN A 140 -1.44 17.06 8.16
C ASN A 140 -2.56 16.41 8.99
N SER A 141 -3.62 15.93 8.34
CA SER A 141 -4.73 15.28 9.03
C SER A 141 -4.30 13.92 9.54
N GLU A 142 -4.61 13.65 10.82
CA GLU A 142 -4.45 12.32 11.42
C GLU A 142 -5.55 11.35 10.97
N SER A 143 -6.55 11.83 10.22
CA SER A 143 -7.67 11.04 9.72
C SER A 143 -7.92 11.30 8.23
N PHE A 144 -8.48 10.31 7.57
CA PHE A 144 -8.85 10.38 6.15
C PHE A 144 -10.06 9.48 5.88
N SER A 145 -10.68 9.67 4.71
CA SER A 145 -11.72 8.75 4.20
C SER A 145 -11.17 8.04 2.99
N ASN A 146 -11.49 6.77 2.82
CA ASN A 146 -11.14 6.05 1.60
C ASN A 146 -12.28 5.15 1.11
N ARG A 147 -12.22 4.85 -0.19
CA ARG A 147 -13.06 3.89 -0.86
C ARG A 147 -12.21 2.96 -1.71
N PHE A 148 -12.36 1.67 -1.48
CA PHE A 148 -11.82 0.64 -2.37
C PHE A 148 -12.81 0.35 -3.49
N HIS A 149 -12.28 0.11 -4.68
CA HIS A 149 -12.98 -0.44 -5.82
C HIS A 149 -12.23 -1.70 -6.27
N PHE A 150 -12.83 -2.86 -6.07
CA PHE A 150 -12.33 -4.13 -6.58
C PHE A 150 -13.01 -4.38 -7.93
N CYS A 151 -12.27 -4.17 -9.01
CA CYS A 151 -12.83 -4.02 -10.34
C CYS A 151 -12.45 -5.14 -11.29
N SER A 152 -13.37 -5.50 -12.16
CA SER A 152 -13.13 -6.31 -13.35
C SER A 152 -13.48 -5.51 -14.61
N PHE A 153 -12.75 -5.76 -15.70
CA PHE A 153 -13.06 -5.16 -17.00
C PHE A 153 -14.35 -5.77 -17.58
N ASN A 154 -15.22 -4.93 -18.09
CA ASN A 154 -16.36 -5.37 -18.86
C ASN A 154 -15.92 -5.84 -20.26
N GLU A 155 -16.79 -6.57 -20.97
CA GLU A 155 -16.49 -7.07 -22.31
C GLU A 155 -16.05 -5.96 -23.27
N GLY A 156 -14.91 -6.14 -23.90
CA GLY A 156 -14.31 -5.18 -24.84
C GLY A 156 -13.37 -4.15 -24.21
N TYR A 157 -13.17 -4.19 -22.89
CA TYR A 157 -12.26 -3.32 -22.16
C TYR A 157 -11.09 -4.10 -21.55
N ASP A 158 -9.97 -3.42 -21.31
CA ASP A 158 -8.72 -3.98 -20.79
C ASP A 158 -7.88 -2.93 -20.03
N SER A 159 -6.63 -3.25 -19.72
CA SER A 159 -5.70 -2.34 -19.04
C SER A 159 -5.48 -1.01 -19.78
N SER A 160 -5.54 -1.00 -21.13
CA SER A 160 -5.41 0.26 -21.91
C SER A 160 -6.60 1.18 -21.71
N SER A 161 -7.77 0.59 -21.45
CA SER A 161 -8.99 1.33 -21.09
C SER A 161 -8.86 1.98 -19.71
N LEU A 162 -8.22 1.27 -18.76
CA LEU A 162 -7.91 1.83 -17.44
C LEU A 162 -6.95 3.01 -17.54
N ASP A 163 -5.91 2.92 -18.38
CA ASP A 163 -4.98 4.03 -18.58
C ASP A 163 -5.66 5.27 -19.15
N THR A 164 -6.63 5.07 -20.06
CA THR A 164 -7.46 6.16 -20.59
C THR A 164 -8.35 6.75 -19.48
N PHE A 165 -8.97 5.91 -18.66
CA PHE A 165 -9.82 6.35 -17.56
C PHE A 165 -9.05 7.12 -16.48
N LYS A 166 -7.79 6.78 -16.20
CA LYS A 166 -6.91 7.54 -15.30
C LYS A 166 -6.78 9.00 -15.75
N ILE A 167 -6.63 9.25 -17.06
CA ILE A 167 -6.56 10.62 -17.62
C ILE A 167 -7.87 11.37 -17.36
N ASP A 168 -9.03 10.70 -17.50
CA ASP A 168 -10.32 11.29 -17.20
C ASP A 168 -10.46 11.63 -15.71
N VAL A 169 -10.03 10.73 -14.82
CA VAL A 169 -10.01 10.95 -13.38
C VAL A 169 -9.13 12.14 -13.03
N ASP A 170 -7.90 12.21 -13.55
CA ASP A 170 -6.97 13.31 -13.29
C ASP A 170 -7.49 14.67 -13.79
N SER A 171 -8.33 14.66 -14.82
CA SER A 171 -8.99 15.88 -15.34
C SER A 171 -10.25 16.27 -14.59
N THR A 172 -10.77 15.45 -13.70
CA THR A 172 -11.97 15.71 -12.91
C THR A 172 -11.70 16.76 -11.83
N LEU A 173 -12.73 17.57 -11.53
CA LEU A 173 -12.65 18.59 -10.47
C LEU A 173 -12.88 17.97 -9.09
N TRP A 174 -11.96 17.11 -8.67
CA TRP A 174 -11.90 16.58 -7.30
C TRP A 174 -11.59 17.68 -6.28
N SER A 175 -11.82 17.38 -5.01
CA SER A 175 -11.28 18.23 -3.94
C SER A 175 -9.75 18.28 -4.04
N ASP A 176 -9.14 19.37 -3.56
CA ASP A 176 -7.67 19.50 -3.60
C ASP A 176 -6.96 18.48 -2.68
N THR A 177 -7.71 17.85 -1.76
CA THR A 177 -7.23 16.83 -0.84
C THR A 177 -7.41 15.40 -1.36
N TYR A 178 -7.97 15.21 -2.56
CA TYR A 178 -8.14 13.93 -3.21
C TYR A 178 -6.82 13.36 -3.70
N TRP A 179 -6.61 12.07 -3.45
CA TRP A 179 -5.56 11.28 -4.07
C TRP A 179 -6.05 9.87 -4.38
N HIS A 180 -5.34 9.16 -5.24
CA HIS A 180 -5.68 7.79 -5.55
C HIS A 180 -4.47 6.89 -5.70
N VAL A 181 -4.71 5.60 -5.55
CA VAL A 181 -3.71 4.54 -5.64
C VAL A 181 -4.29 3.39 -6.44
N THR A 182 -3.51 2.83 -7.36
CA THR A 182 -3.86 1.57 -8.03
C THR A 182 -3.02 0.44 -7.41
N LEU A 183 -3.67 -0.66 -7.05
CA LEU A 183 -3.08 -1.79 -6.37
C LEU A 183 -3.27 -3.08 -7.16
N GLU A 184 -2.31 -4.00 -7.03
CA GLU A 184 -2.40 -5.36 -7.53
C GLU A 184 -2.20 -6.37 -6.39
N PRO A 185 -3.12 -7.37 -6.21
CA PRO A 185 -2.94 -8.40 -5.20
C PRO A 185 -1.69 -9.23 -5.46
N THR A 186 -0.88 -9.47 -4.43
CA THR A 186 0.27 -10.40 -4.48
C THR A 186 -0.14 -11.86 -4.20
N PHE A 187 -1.40 -12.08 -3.92
CA PHE A 187 -2.06 -13.37 -3.68
C PHE A 187 -3.11 -13.65 -4.77
N ASN A 188 -3.76 -14.80 -4.71
CA ASN A 188 -4.78 -15.19 -5.68
C ASN A 188 -6.17 -15.22 -5.01
N PRO A 189 -6.89 -14.09 -4.93
CA PRO A 189 -8.27 -14.07 -4.45
C PRO A 189 -9.20 -14.76 -5.46
N ASP A 190 -10.33 -15.26 -4.99
CA ASP A 190 -11.38 -15.84 -5.84
C ASP A 190 -12.74 -15.19 -5.48
N PRO A 191 -13.34 -14.39 -6.37
CA PRO A 191 -12.83 -13.98 -7.69
C PRO A 191 -11.64 -13.00 -7.60
N ARG A 192 -10.70 -13.09 -8.56
CA ARG A 192 -9.59 -12.12 -8.66
C ARG A 192 -10.06 -10.87 -9.39
N PRO A 193 -9.94 -9.67 -8.81
CA PRO A 193 -10.15 -8.44 -9.55
C PRO A 193 -9.04 -8.23 -10.58
N ASP A 194 -9.35 -7.59 -11.70
CA ASP A 194 -8.35 -7.19 -12.70
C ASP A 194 -7.46 -6.06 -12.16
N PHE A 195 -8.02 -5.18 -11.33
CA PHE A 195 -7.28 -4.15 -10.59
C PHE A 195 -8.05 -3.75 -9.33
N VAL A 196 -7.32 -3.13 -8.37
CA VAL A 196 -7.92 -2.51 -7.19
C VAL A 196 -7.58 -1.02 -7.24
N TRP A 197 -8.61 -0.18 -7.18
CA TRP A 197 -8.47 1.27 -7.12
C TRP A 197 -8.86 1.77 -5.75
N LEU A 198 -8.04 2.65 -5.18
CA LEU A 198 -8.32 3.37 -3.94
C LEU A 198 -8.51 4.84 -4.22
N ASP A 199 -9.68 5.35 -3.87
CA ASP A 199 -9.92 6.78 -3.72
C ASP A 199 -9.72 7.18 -2.26
N LEU A 200 -9.05 8.30 -2.03
CA LEU A 200 -8.77 8.81 -0.69
C LEU A 200 -9.00 10.33 -0.63
N TRP A 201 -9.47 10.80 0.53
CA TRP A 201 -9.76 12.20 0.82
C TRP A 201 -9.39 12.55 2.26
N ALA A 202 -9.10 13.81 2.55
CA ALA A 202 -8.80 14.24 3.91
C ALA A 202 -9.96 14.00 4.91
N ASN A 203 -11.21 13.94 4.43
CA ASN A 203 -12.40 13.75 5.27
C ASN A 203 -13.62 13.33 4.44
N ASN A 204 -14.70 12.94 5.15
CA ASN A 204 -15.96 12.51 4.52
C ASN A 204 -16.67 13.64 3.73
N SER A 205 -16.54 14.91 4.13
CA SER A 205 -17.16 16.02 3.41
C SER A 205 -16.54 16.17 2.01
N ASP A 206 -15.21 16.10 1.92
CA ASP A 206 -14.47 16.16 0.65
C ASP A 206 -14.81 14.95 -0.23
N LYS A 207 -14.96 13.78 0.39
CA LYS A 207 -15.40 12.57 -0.30
C LYS A 207 -16.78 12.74 -0.92
N ASP A 208 -17.77 13.16 -0.13
CA ASP A 208 -19.16 13.29 -0.58
C ASP A 208 -19.30 14.33 -1.69
N GLU A 209 -18.60 15.46 -1.58
CA GLU A 209 -18.56 16.50 -2.61
C GLU A 209 -17.93 15.97 -3.91
N SER A 210 -16.78 15.28 -3.81
CA SER A 210 -16.06 14.71 -4.95
C SER A 210 -16.89 13.67 -5.67
N LEU A 211 -17.48 12.72 -4.93
CA LEU A 211 -18.34 11.69 -5.51
C LEU A 211 -19.59 12.29 -6.15
N GLY A 212 -20.19 13.33 -5.54
CA GLY A 212 -21.32 14.04 -6.11
C GLY A 212 -20.97 14.71 -7.45
N LYS A 213 -19.79 15.30 -7.58
CA LYS A 213 -19.28 15.86 -8.85
C LYS A 213 -19.03 14.78 -9.89
N PHE A 214 -18.36 13.68 -9.48
CA PHE A 214 -18.08 12.57 -10.37
C PHE A 214 -19.37 11.97 -10.96
N MET A 215 -20.37 11.70 -10.13
CA MET A 215 -21.64 11.12 -10.56
C MET A 215 -22.44 12.02 -11.52
N GLN A 216 -22.15 13.32 -11.57
CA GLN A 216 -22.74 14.29 -12.50
C GLN A 216 -21.91 14.50 -13.77
N SER A 217 -20.70 13.92 -13.83
CA SER A 217 -19.81 14.02 -14.97
C SER A 217 -20.11 13.00 -16.06
N GLU A 218 -19.61 13.23 -17.27
CA GLU A 218 -19.65 12.23 -18.35
C GLU A 218 -18.82 10.98 -18.04
N TYR A 219 -17.82 11.11 -17.14
CA TYR A 219 -16.94 10.02 -16.75
C TYR A 219 -17.63 8.93 -15.92
N ALA A 220 -18.70 9.27 -15.19
CA ALA A 220 -19.49 8.29 -14.44
C ALA A 220 -20.12 7.22 -15.36
N ASN A 221 -20.65 7.63 -16.52
CA ASN A 221 -21.18 6.69 -17.50
C ASN A 221 -20.06 5.81 -18.08
N ARG A 222 -18.92 6.39 -18.42
CA ARG A 222 -17.77 5.67 -18.94
C ARG A 222 -17.23 4.67 -17.91
N TYR A 223 -17.14 5.04 -16.64
CA TYR A 223 -16.77 4.13 -15.55
C TYR A 223 -17.68 2.87 -15.52
N ILE A 224 -19.00 3.07 -15.58
CA ILE A 224 -19.98 1.96 -15.55
C ILE A 224 -19.90 1.09 -16.83
N GLU A 225 -19.60 1.70 -17.98
CA GLU A 225 -19.41 0.96 -19.24
C GLU A 225 -18.12 0.11 -19.22
N MET A 226 -17.04 0.62 -18.64
CA MET A 226 -15.72 -0.02 -18.66
C MET A 226 -15.55 -1.07 -17.56
N PHE A 227 -16.15 -0.87 -16.38
CA PHE A 227 -15.84 -1.64 -15.18
C PHE A 227 -17.07 -2.11 -14.44
N THR A 228 -16.94 -3.31 -13.86
CA THR A 228 -17.82 -3.79 -12.79
C THR A 228 -17.02 -3.87 -11.51
N CYS A 229 -17.39 -3.08 -10.49
CA CYS A 229 -16.64 -2.97 -9.26
C CYS A 229 -17.48 -3.24 -8.02
N ASN A 230 -16.92 -3.99 -7.07
CA ASN A 230 -17.41 -4.04 -5.70
C ASN A 230 -16.68 -2.97 -4.89
N THR A 231 -17.38 -2.21 -4.06
CA THR A 231 -16.81 -1.11 -3.29
C THR A 231 -16.90 -1.35 -1.79
N ALA A 232 -15.89 -0.83 -1.06
CA ALA A 232 -15.89 -0.80 0.41
C ALA A 232 -15.35 0.55 0.91
N ASP A 233 -16.09 1.17 1.84
CA ASP A 233 -15.77 2.48 2.42
C ASP A 233 -15.23 2.34 3.84
N PHE A 234 -14.19 3.14 4.15
CA PHE A 234 -13.57 3.17 5.46
C PHE A 234 -13.28 4.59 5.93
N ASN A 235 -13.23 4.76 7.23
CA ASN A 235 -12.58 5.89 7.87
C ASN A 235 -11.18 5.45 8.30
N GLY A 236 -10.16 6.19 7.89
CA GLY A 236 -8.77 5.92 8.21
C GLY A 236 -8.25 6.81 9.34
N THR A 237 -7.35 6.26 10.16
CA THR A 237 -6.58 6.99 11.17
C THR A 237 -5.11 6.67 10.98
N VAL A 238 -4.28 7.70 10.84
CA VAL A 238 -2.82 7.56 10.74
C VAL A 238 -2.28 7.19 12.14
N ILE A 239 -1.46 6.15 12.21
CA ILE A 239 -0.88 5.69 13.48
C ILE A 239 0.65 5.69 13.47
N ARG A 240 1.24 5.87 12.28
CA ARG A 240 2.69 6.02 12.10
C ARG A 240 3.01 6.87 10.86
#